data_b726a7f53df7b6573ac44df7c6c42f9a
#
_entry.id   b726a7f53df7b6573ac44df7c6c42f9a
#
_cell.length_a   1.000
_cell.length_b   1.000
_cell.length_c   1.000
_cell.angle_alpha   90.00
_cell.angle_beta   90.00
_cell.angle_gamma   90.00
#
_symmetry.space_group_name_H-M   'P 1'
#
loop_
_entity.id
_entity.type
_entity.pdbx_description
1 polymer ?
#
loop_
_entity_poly.entity_id
_entity_poly.type
_entity_poly.pdbx_seq_one_letter_code
_entity_poly.pdbx_strand_id
1 'polypeptide(L)'
;SMRSYRDELKKNKIMTEYCELTNDNSITYEEYLEKYLEKTKIKKISIWSIEDKWFEKRLKRLEKNGISIEIHDTPMFLTKLNEFEKMCTQRKSPIYKMTDFYINQRKKLDILMKDNKPIGGKWTFDGENRKKIPQNTTPPSLLQFKKTNHTKDVTKLVDEVFKNHYGETKYFNYPTTRKQALDNLRHFLDHKFSKFGDYEDSVDERSHLWFHSNLSSSLNIGLITPLDILNNIRGLNNIPINSYEGFVRQIIGWREFMRCLYHFEGKNMEKSNFFNHQRKIKKSWYTGDTGLDPLDCSI
;
A
#
# COMPACT_ATOMS: atom_id res chain seq x y z
N SER A 1 -14.43 -3.70 2.86
CA SER A 1 -13.47 -4.71 3.37
C SER A 1 -13.71 -5.03 4.84
N MET A 2 -13.74 -4.04 5.76
CA MET A 2 -13.89 -4.26 7.22
C MET A 2 -15.15 -5.05 7.60
N ARG A 3 -16.32 -4.72 7.04
CA ARG A 3 -17.58 -5.47 7.30
C ARG A 3 -17.47 -6.95 6.87
N SER A 4 -16.85 -7.22 5.72
CA SER A 4 -16.62 -8.61 5.26
C SER A 4 -15.66 -9.36 6.19
N TYR A 5 -14.62 -8.69 6.69
CA TYR A 5 -13.68 -9.28 7.64
C TYR A 5 -14.33 -9.56 8.99
N ARG A 6 -15.16 -8.63 9.50
CA ARG A 6 -15.99 -8.89 10.69
C ARG A 6 -16.82 -10.17 10.55
N ASP A 7 -17.48 -10.35 9.39
CA ASP A 7 -18.33 -11.51 9.17
C ASP A 7 -17.53 -12.82 9.11
N GLU A 8 -16.31 -12.74 8.54
CA GLU A 8 -15.37 -13.87 8.55
C GLU A 8 -14.92 -14.23 9.98
N LEU A 9 -14.56 -13.24 10.80
CA LEU A 9 -14.23 -13.47 12.22
C LEU A 9 -15.38 -14.11 12.99
N LYS A 10 -16.61 -13.60 12.81
CA LYS A 10 -17.82 -14.17 13.45
C LYS A 10 -18.07 -15.61 12.98
N LYS A 11 -17.91 -15.90 11.69
CA LYS A 11 -18.01 -17.27 11.15
C LYS A 11 -17.03 -18.22 11.81
N ASN A 12 -15.84 -17.73 12.12
CA ASN A 12 -14.78 -18.47 12.83
C ASN A 12 -14.94 -18.43 14.35
N LYS A 13 -16.11 -17.99 14.87
CA LYS A 13 -16.44 -17.90 16.31
C LYS A 13 -15.50 -17.00 17.10
N ILE A 14 -14.87 -16.02 16.45
CA ILE A 14 -14.05 -15.00 17.11
C ILE A 14 -14.98 -13.88 17.56
N MET A 15 -15.00 -13.60 18.85
CA MET A 15 -15.77 -12.50 19.42
C MET A 15 -15.27 -11.18 18.82
N THR A 16 -16.19 -10.40 18.28
CA THR A 16 -15.85 -9.20 17.51
C THR A 16 -16.78 -8.07 17.85
N GLU A 17 -16.24 -6.95 18.29
CA GLU A 17 -16.93 -5.68 18.36
C GLU A 17 -16.70 -4.89 17.08
N TYR A 18 -17.71 -4.23 16.57
CA TYR A 18 -17.64 -3.49 15.32
C TYR A 18 -18.52 -2.24 15.33
N CYS A 19 -17.89 -1.08 15.22
CA CYS A 19 -18.60 0.18 15.06
C CYS A 19 -18.90 0.41 13.57
N GLU A 20 -20.16 0.39 13.20
CA GLU A 20 -20.58 0.66 11.83
C GLU A 20 -20.55 2.17 11.53
N LEU A 21 -20.02 2.54 10.36
CA LEU A 21 -20.15 3.89 9.83
C LEU A 21 -21.62 4.13 9.50
N THR A 22 -22.19 5.20 10.04
CA THR A 22 -23.56 5.68 9.77
C THR A 22 -23.52 7.13 9.32
N ASN A 23 -24.67 7.68 8.90
CA ASN A 23 -24.79 9.09 8.50
C ASN A 23 -24.54 10.06 9.67
N ASP A 24 -24.67 9.59 10.90
CA ASP A 24 -24.52 10.39 12.15
C ASP A 24 -23.36 9.85 13.00
N ASN A 25 -22.18 9.71 12.42
CA ASN A 25 -20.98 9.37 13.17
C ASN A 25 -20.34 10.62 13.77
N SER A 26 -20.86 11.03 14.93
CA SER A 26 -20.36 12.18 15.69
C SER A 26 -19.15 11.88 16.57
N ILE A 27 -18.78 10.60 16.76
CA ILE A 27 -17.66 10.20 17.63
C ILE A 27 -16.47 9.68 16.83
N THR A 28 -15.29 9.96 17.32
CA THR A 28 -14.05 9.45 16.74
C THR A 28 -13.83 7.97 17.06
N TYR A 29 -12.93 7.33 16.34
CA TYR A 29 -12.54 5.94 16.62
C TYR A 29 -12.02 5.78 18.05
N GLU A 30 -11.21 6.70 18.52
CA GLU A 30 -10.61 6.69 19.85
C GLU A 30 -11.66 6.80 20.93
N GLU A 31 -12.62 7.72 20.79
CA GLU A 31 -13.72 7.88 21.74
C GLU A 31 -14.63 6.64 21.81
N TYR A 32 -14.88 6.01 20.66
CA TYR A 32 -15.63 4.75 20.65
C TYR A 32 -14.86 3.65 21.38
N LEU A 33 -13.56 3.52 21.09
CA LEU A 33 -12.70 2.53 21.71
C LEU A 33 -12.62 2.75 23.22
N GLU A 34 -12.45 3.99 23.67
CA GLU A 34 -12.40 4.36 25.09
C GLU A 34 -13.68 3.94 25.83
N LYS A 35 -14.85 4.33 25.31
CA LYS A 35 -16.14 3.92 25.86
C LYS A 35 -16.30 2.40 25.92
N TYR A 36 -15.83 1.69 24.91
CA TYR A 36 -15.87 0.23 24.89
C TYR A 36 -14.97 -0.39 25.98
N LEU A 37 -13.75 0.12 26.11
CA LEU A 37 -12.79 -0.35 27.12
C LEU A 37 -13.27 -0.09 28.55
N GLU A 38 -13.88 1.06 28.82
CA GLU A 38 -14.50 1.41 30.08
C GLU A 38 -15.65 0.45 30.42
N LYS A 39 -16.58 0.26 29.47
CA LYS A 39 -17.72 -0.65 29.62
C LYS A 39 -17.31 -2.09 29.92
N THR A 40 -16.25 -2.57 29.24
CA THR A 40 -15.76 -3.95 29.36
C THR A 40 -14.72 -4.13 30.46
N LYS A 41 -14.27 -3.03 31.10
CA LYS A 41 -13.21 -3.01 32.11
C LYS A 41 -11.88 -3.59 31.62
N ILE A 42 -11.65 -3.57 30.31
CA ILE A 42 -10.38 -4.01 29.70
C ILE A 42 -9.32 -2.94 29.99
N LYS A 43 -8.16 -3.37 30.51
CA LYS A 43 -7.03 -2.51 30.86
C LYS A 43 -5.78 -2.73 29.99
N LYS A 44 -5.80 -3.74 29.13
CA LYS A 44 -4.70 -4.03 28.20
C LYS A 44 -5.25 -4.33 26.82
N ILE A 45 -4.68 -3.71 25.80
CA ILE A 45 -4.96 -3.99 24.37
C ILE A 45 -3.67 -4.32 23.64
N SER A 46 -3.75 -5.19 22.64
CA SER A 46 -2.67 -5.50 21.72
C SER A 46 -3.03 -4.99 20.33
N ILE A 47 -2.11 -4.28 19.71
CA ILE A 47 -2.30 -3.68 18.38
C ILE A 47 -1.10 -3.97 17.48
N TRP A 48 -1.31 -3.92 16.18
CA TRP A 48 -0.20 -3.83 15.23
C TRP A 48 0.41 -2.43 15.26
N SER A 49 1.71 -2.31 14.96
CA SER A 49 2.34 -1.01 14.80
C SER A 49 1.59 -0.17 13.76
N ILE A 50 1.36 1.08 14.10
CA ILE A 50 0.58 2.03 13.30
C ILE A 50 1.54 2.83 12.43
N GLU A 51 1.27 2.86 11.12
CA GLU A 51 2.11 3.59 10.16
C GLU A 51 1.71 5.07 10.03
N ASP A 52 0.53 5.45 10.52
CA ASP A 52 0.06 6.84 10.62
C ASP A 52 0.45 7.44 11.98
N LYS A 53 1.44 8.34 11.99
CA LYS A 53 1.95 8.99 13.21
C LYS A 53 0.92 9.86 13.93
N TRP A 54 -0.04 10.45 13.22
CA TRP A 54 -1.11 11.22 13.85
C TRP A 54 -2.10 10.31 14.56
N PHE A 55 -2.48 9.20 13.93
CA PHE A 55 -3.36 8.20 14.55
C PHE A 55 -2.66 7.51 15.74
N GLU A 56 -1.39 7.11 15.60
CA GLU A 56 -0.58 6.57 16.69
C GLU A 56 -0.57 7.52 17.90
N LYS A 57 -0.32 8.81 17.68
CA LYS A 57 -0.32 9.83 18.74
C LYS A 57 -1.68 9.97 19.40
N ARG A 58 -2.78 9.89 18.64
CA ARG A 58 -4.14 9.95 19.19
C ARG A 58 -4.42 8.72 20.03
N LEU A 59 -4.08 7.53 19.54
CA LEU A 59 -4.33 6.28 20.26
C LEU A 59 -3.52 6.17 21.57
N LYS A 60 -2.27 6.66 21.58
CA LYS A 60 -1.44 6.71 22.80
C LYS A 60 -2.03 7.54 23.93
N ARG A 61 -3.04 8.39 23.68
CA ARG A 61 -3.75 9.09 24.75
C ARG A 61 -4.49 8.15 25.69
N LEU A 62 -4.89 6.97 25.24
CA LEU A 62 -5.52 5.94 26.07
C LEU A 62 -4.62 5.48 27.21
N GLU A 63 -3.29 5.56 27.08
CA GLU A 63 -2.34 5.22 28.16
C GLU A 63 -2.50 6.15 29.36
N LYS A 64 -2.86 7.43 29.12
CA LYS A 64 -3.15 8.39 30.18
C LYS A 64 -4.37 8.02 31.02
N ASN A 65 -5.29 7.23 30.43
CA ASN A 65 -6.49 6.73 31.06
C ASN A 65 -6.28 5.33 31.68
N GLY A 66 -5.02 4.91 31.84
CA GLY A 66 -4.63 3.67 32.49
C GLY A 66 -4.81 2.42 31.63
N ILE A 67 -4.87 2.58 30.30
CA ILE A 67 -4.88 1.46 29.34
C ILE A 67 -3.45 1.14 28.94
N SER A 68 -3.02 -0.12 29.14
CA SER A 68 -1.73 -0.61 28.62
C SER A 68 -1.86 -0.99 27.15
N ILE A 69 -0.96 -0.47 26.30
CA ILE A 69 -0.94 -0.75 24.86
C ILE A 69 0.28 -1.58 24.54
N GLU A 70 0.09 -2.82 24.11
CA GLU A 70 1.13 -3.70 23.59
C GLU A 70 1.19 -3.61 22.07
N ILE A 71 2.32 -3.17 21.52
CA ILE A 71 2.50 -2.95 20.08
C ILE A 71 3.31 -4.09 19.48
N HIS A 72 2.76 -4.75 18.47
CA HIS A 72 3.40 -5.81 17.71
C HIS A 72 3.87 -5.32 16.33
N ASP A 73 4.92 -5.95 15.78
CA ASP A 73 5.35 -5.66 14.41
C ASP A 73 4.24 -5.98 13.40
N THR A 74 3.95 -5.03 12.52
CA THR A 74 2.89 -5.21 11.52
C THR A 74 3.29 -6.21 10.43
N PRO A 75 2.40 -7.11 10.00
CA PRO A 75 2.64 -7.99 8.85
C PRO A 75 2.56 -7.25 7.50
N MET A 76 2.17 -5.98 7.51
CA MET A 76 2.06 -5.14 6.31
C MET A 76 3.40 -4.78 5.69
N PHE A 77 4.50 -4.98 6.43
CA PHE A 77 5.86 -4.70 6.01
C PHE A 77 6.81 -5.81 6.48
N LEU A 78 7.88 -6.04 5.72
CA LEU A 78 8.87 -7.08 5.98
C LEU A 78 10.12 -6.57 6.70
N THR A 79 10.33 -5.25 6.68
CA THR A 79 11.48 -4.60 7.28
C THR A 79 11.16 -4.15 8.70
N LYS A 80 11.95 -4.57 9.67
CA LYS A 80 11.89 -4.01 11.01
C LYS A 80 12.59 -2.64 11.03
N LEU A 81 11.98 -1.67 11.71
CA LEU A 81 12.51 -0.31 11.75
C LEU A 81 13.93 -0.24 12.35
N ASN A 82 14.20 -1.03 13.40
CA ASN A 82 15.53 -1.08 14.00
C ASN A 82 16.63 -1.66 13.09
N GLU A 83 16.26 -2.50 12.12
CA GLU A 83 17.21 -3.00 11.12
C GLU A 83 17.59 -1.91 10.12
N PHE A 84 16.62 -1.13 9.69
CA PHE A 84 16.85 0.01 8.81
C PHE A 84 17.70 1.07 9.51
N GLU A 85 17.39 1.41 10.74
CA GLU A 85 18.15 2.34 11.55
C GLU A 85 19.63 1.93 11.64
N LYS A 86 19.91 0.68 12.00
CA LYS A 86 21.29 0.15 12.05
C LYS A 86 22.01 0.27 10.72
N MET A 87 21.33 0.01 9.60
CA MET A 87 21.92 0.11 8.28
C MET A 87 22.30 1.55 7.92
N CYS A 88 21.50 2.53 8.32
CA CYS A 88 21.72 3.93 8.00
C CYS A 88 22.71 4.62 8.94
N THR A 89 22.73 4.25 10.23
CA THR A 89 23.54 4.90 11.28
C THR A 89 24.96 4.34 11.40
N GLN A 90 25.32 3.31 10.66
CA GLN A 90 26.70 2.81 10.62
C GLN A 90 27.72 3.84 10.07
N ARG A 91 27.28 4.98 9.54
CA ARG A 91 28.08 6.07 9.02
C ARG A 91 27.96 7.30 9.91
N LYS A 92 28.98 8.17 9.91
CA LYS A 92 28.99 9.45 10.68
C LYS A 92 27.80 10.37 10.34
N SER A 93 27.24 10.25 9.14
CA SER A 93 26.02 10.92 8.71
C SER A 93 25.08 9.90 8.08
N PRO A 94 23.81 9.84 8.43
CA PRO A 94 22.88 8.90 7.83
C PRO A 94 22.74 9.19 6.34
N ILE A 95 22.97 8.17 5.51
CA ILE A 95 22.81 8.23 4.07
C ILE A 95 21.75 7.22 3.67
N TYR A 96 20.64 7.71 3.19
CA TYR A 96 19.52 6.89 2.74
C TYR A 96 19.65 6.60 1.24
N LYS A 97 20.13 5.41 0.91
CA LYS A 97 20.22 4.95 -0.49
C LYS A 97 19.31 3.74 -0.71
N MET A 98 18.30 3.92 -1.54
CA MET A 98 17.35 2.86 -1.87
C MET A 98 18.06 1.63 -2.46
N THR A 99 19.05 1.81 -3.31
CA THR A 99 19.82 0.70 -3.92
C THR A 99 20.50 -0.17 -2.86
N ASP A 100 21.20 0.43 -1.89
CA ASP A 100 21.89 -0.30 -0.84
C ASP A 100 20.88 -1.05 0.06
N PHE A 101 19.77 -0.39 0.39
CA PHE A 101 18.67 -0.99 1.11
C PHE A 101 18.08 -2.19 0.36
N TYR A 102 17.77 -2.03 -0.92
CA TYR A 102 17.20 -3.09 -1.75
C TYR A 102 18.11 -4.31 -1.88
N ILE A 103 19.41 -4.10 -2.07
CA ILE A 103 20.40 -5.17 -2.09
C ILE A 103 20.37 -5.97 -0.78
N ASN A 104 20.30 -5.27 0.36
CA ASN A 104 20.21 -5.93 1.66
C ASN A 104 18.88 -6.71 1.80
N GLN A 105 17.75 -6.16 1.35
CA GLN A 105 16.47 -6.87 1.38
C GLN A 105 16.49 -8.13 0.51
N ARG A 106 17.06 -8.07 -0.71
CA ARG A 106 17.19 -9.25 -1.57
C ARG A 106 17.99 -10.35 -0.92
N LYS A 107 19.14 -10.02 -0.28
CA LYS A 107 19.97 -10.98 0.44
C LYS A 107 19.24 -11.56 1.65
N LYS A 108 18.61 -10.72 2.48
CA LYS A 108 17.89 -11.13 3.67
C LYS A 108 16.73 -12.07 3.37
N LEU A 109 15.96 -11.77 2.32
CA LEU A 109 14.77 -12.51 1.94
C LEU A 109 15.06 -13.67 0.97
N ASP A 110 16.30 -13.82 0.56
CA ASP A 110 16.76 -14.80 -0.44
C ASP A 110 15.87 -14.80 -1.70
N ILE A 111 15.67 -13.60 -2.27
CA ILE A 111 14.84 -13.44 -3.48
C ILE A 111 15.70 -13.00 -4.66
N LEU A 112 15.54 -13.69 -5.80
CA LEU A 112 16.37 -13.52 -7.00
C LEU A 112 17.86 -13.66 -6.68
N MET A 113 18.21 -14.55 -5.78
CA MET A 113 19.57 -14.87 -5.35
C MET A 113 19.94 -16.29 -5.77
N LYS A 114 21.19 -16.49 -6.16
CA LYS A 114 21.82 -17.80 -6.37
C LYS A 114 23.28 -17.70 -5.93
N ASP A 115 23.74 -18.60 -5.08
CA ASP A 115 25.13 -18.64 -4.59
C ASP A 115 25.61 -17.27 -4.05
N ASN A 116 24.77 -16.59 -3.25
CA ASN A 116 24.99 -15.24 -2.73
C ASN A 116 25.16 -14.13 -3.78
N LYS A 117 24.84 -14.42 -5.05
CA LYS A 117 24.90 -13.44 -6.16
C LYS A 117 23.50 -13.18 -6.69
N PRO A 118 23.25 -11.99 -7.29
CA PRO A 118 21.97 -11.71 -7.91
C PRO A 118 21.78 -12.55 -9.17
N ILE A 119 20.61 -13.16 -9.34
CA ILE A 119 20.23 -13.82 -10.59
C ILE A 119 20.28 -12.80 -11.74
N GLY A 120 20.81 -13.18 -12.89
CA GLY A 120 21.03 -12.29 -14.02
C GLY A 120 22.28 -11.40 -13.90
N GLY A 121 23.11 -11.58 -12.86
CA GLY A 121 24.40 -10.89 -12.70
C GLY A 121 24.31 -9.41 -12.31
N LYS A 122 23.11 -8.84 -12.21
CA LYS A 122 22.86 -7.43 -11.86
C LYS A 122 21.89 -7.33 -10.70
N TRP A 123 22.03 -6.25 -9.91
CA TRP A 123 21.10 -5.95 -8.82
C TRP A 123 19.80 -5.29 -9.29
N THR A 124 19.83 -4.61 -10.43
CA THR A 124 18.65 -3.95 -11.02
C THR A 124 18.70 -4.02 -12.55
N PHE A 125 17.52 -4.10 -13.15
CA PHE A 125 17.29 -4.07 -14.60
C PHE A 125 16.44 -2.85 -15.01
N ASP A 126 16.39 -1.81 -14.17
CA ASP A 126 15.58 -0.60 -14.36
C ASP A 126 15.76 0.07 -15.74
N GLY A 127 16.97 0.02 -16.28
CA GLY A 127 17.24 0.54 -17.63
C GLY A 127 16.47 -0.16 -18.76
N GLU A 128 15.91 -1.33 -18.51
CA GLU A 128 15.15 -2.12 -19.48
C GLU A 128 13.62 -1.92 -19.37
N ASN A 129 13.15 -1.10 -18.41
CA ASN A 129 11.74 -0.98 -18.03
C ASN A 129 11.01 0.22 -18.65
N ARG A 130 11.54 0.81 -19.71
CA ARG A 130 11.05 2.07 -20.32
C ARG A 130 10.69 1.93 -21.79
N LYS A 131 10.25 0.75 -22.22
CA LYS A 131 9.84 0.53 -23.61
C LYS A 131 8.49 1.18 -23.87
N LYS A 132 8.34 1.77 -25.06
CA LYS A 132 7.05 2.27 -25.54
C LYS A 132 6.13 1.08 -25.88
N ILE A 133 4.87 1.15 -25.47
CA ILE A 133 3.88 0.12 -25.81
C ILE A 133 3.58 0.20 -27.32
N PRO A 134 3.75 -0.90 -28.08
CA PRO A 134 3.45 -0.91 -29.50
C PRO A 134 1.98 -0.62 -29.78
N GLN A 135 1.69 0.05 -30.90
CA GLN A 135 0.33 0.45 -31.28
C GLN A 135 -0.62 -0.75 -31.46
N ASN A 136 -0.11 -1.88 -31.93
CA ASN A 136 -0.86 -3.13 -32.13
C ASN A 136 -1.02 -3.95 -30.84
N THR A 137 -0.51 -3.50 -29.70
CA THR A 137 -0.67 -4.19 -28.42
C THR A 137 -2.09 -3.93 -27.87
N THR A 138 -2.83 -5.00 -27.63
CA THR A 138 -4.14 -4.92 -26.97
C THR A 138 -3.95 -4.82 -25.45
N PRO A 139 -4.64 -3.88 -24.77
CA PRO A 139 -4.62 -3.82 -23.31
C PRO A 139 -5.12 -5.14 -22.71
N PRO A 140 -4.47 -5.67 -21.65
CA PRO A 140 -4.99 -6.84 -20.95
C PRO A 140 -6.40 -6.57 -20.39
N SER A 141 -7.25 -7.61 -20.37
CA SER A 141 -8.57 -7.51 -19.78
C SER A 141 -8.50 -7.13 -18.30
N LEU A 142 -9.45 -6.32 -17.85
CA LEU A 142 -9.57 -5.95 -16.46
C LEU A 142 -10.38 -7.02 -15.72
N LEU A 143 -9.86 -7.48 -14.58
CA LEU A 143 -10.63 -8.36 -13.72
C LEU A 143 -11.78 -7.58 -13.07
N GLN A 144 -13.00 -8.12 -13.21
CA GLN A 144 -14.20 -7.54 -12.61
C GLN A 144 -14.52 -8.24 -11.29
N PHE A 145 -14.72 -7.45 -10.23
CA PHE A 145 -15.04 -7.99 -8.91
C PHE A 145 -16.55 -7.94 -8.65
N LYS A 146 -17.13 -9.11 -8.33
CA LYS A 146 -18.53 -9.16 -7.90
C LYS A 146 -18.70 -8.35 -6.62
N LYS A 147 -19.54 -7.31 -6.66
CA LYS A 147 -19.86 -6.50 -5.50
C LYS A 147 -20.57 -7.34 -4.43
N THR A 148 -20.00 -7.39 -3.21
CA THR A 148 -20.67 -8.01 -2.05
C THR A 148 -21.87 -7.16 -1.62
N ASN A 149 -22.77 -7.69 -0.77
CA ASN A 149 -23.85 -6.90 -0.21
C ASN A 149 -23.29 -5.69 0.58
N HIS A 150 -22.25 -5.91 1.40
CA HIS A 150 -21.59 -4.79 2.08
C HIS A 150 -21.01 -3.74 1.14
N THR A 151 -20.48 -4.14 -0.02
CA THR A 151 -20.00 -3.17 -1.02
C THR A 151 -21.15 -2.33 -1.54
N LYS A 152 -22.30 -2.95 -1.85
CA LYS A 152 -23.48 -2.22 -2.33
C LYS A 152 -24.04 -1.26 -1.30
N ASP A 153 -24.11 -1.68 -0.03
CA ASP A 153 -24.62 -0.84 1.07
C ASP A 153 -23.69 0.35 1.35
N VAL A 154 -22.36 0.10 1.40
CA VAL A 154 -21.37 1.14 1.62
C VAL A 154 -21.30 2.11 0.43
N THR A 155 -21.48 1.62 -0.81
CA THR A 155 -21.56 2.48 -1.99
C THR A 155 -22.70 3.51 -1.84
N LYS A 156 -23.90 3.06 -1.47
CA LYS A 156 -25.04 3.97 -1.24
C LYS A 156 -24.74 4.99 -0.12
N LEU A 157 -24.18 4.53 0.98
CA LEU A 157 -23.81 5.40 2.10
C LEU A 157 -22.78 6.46 1.69
N VAL A 158 -21.77 6.08 0.91
CA VAL A 158 -20.74 7.01 0.42
C VAL A 158 -21.33 8.04 -0.54
N ASP A 159 -22.20 7.62 -1.46
CA ASP A 159 -22.88 8.51 -2.40
C ASP A 159 -23.77 9.54 -1.67
N GLU A 160 -24.35 9.16 -0.54
CA GLU A 160 -25.18 10.04 0.29
C GLU A 160 -24.33 11.00 1.13
N VAL A 161 -23.38 10.47 1.91
CA VAL A 161 -22.60 11.24 2.89
C VAL A 161 -21.57 12.13 2.23
N PHE A 162 -20.94 11.66 1.15
CA PHE A 162 -19.84 12.34 0.46
C PHE A 162 -20.22 12.90 -0.92
N LYS A 163 -21.49 13.18 -1.17
CA LYS A 163 -22.02 13.65 -2.45
C LYS A 163 -21.33 14.91 -3.03
N ASN A 164 -20.67 15.70 -2.18
CA ASN A 164 -19.96 16.91 -2.56
C ASN A 164 -18.44 16.72 -2.69
N HIS A 165 -17.94 15.48 -2.61
CA HIS A 165 -16.54 15.15 -2.76
C HIS A 165 -16.23 14.67 -4.17
N TYR A 166 -14.96 14.72 -4.55
CA TYR A 166 -14.49 14.18 -5.82
C TYR A 166 -14.69 12.67 -5.91
N GLY A 167 -14.90 12.22 -7.15
CA GLY A 167 -14.99 10.80 -7.48
C GLY A 167 -16.43 10.28 -7.52
N GLU A 168 -16.58 9.10 -8.06
CA GLU A 168 -17.87 8.42 -8.24
C GLU A 168 -17.76 6.94 -7.88
N THR A 169 -18.71 6.44 -7.09
CA THR A 169 -18.69 5.04 -6.67
C THR A 169 -19.15 4.06 -7.75
N LYS A 170 -19.78 4.56 -8.82
CA LYS A 170 -20.28 3.70 -9.92
C LYS A 170 -19.17 2.89 -10.59
N TYR A 171 -17.95 3.46 -10.68
CA TYR A 171 -16.78 2.82 -11.27
C TYR A 171 -15.94 2.00 -10.28
N PHE A 172 -16.38 1.89 -9.04
CA PHE A 172 -15.63 1.16 -8.03
C PHE A 172 -15.46 -0.31 -8.42
N ASN A 173 -14.24 -0.72 -8.71
CA ASN A 173 -13.84 -2.08 -9.09
C ASN A 173 -12.53 -2.49 -8.39
N TYR A 174 -12.54 -2.47 -7.06
CA TYR A 174 -11.40 -2.92 -6.24
C TYR A 174 -11.78 -4.13 -5.39
N PRO A 175 -10.82 -5.00 -5.06
CA PRO A 175 -11.03 -6.07 -4.11
C PRO A 175 -11.54 -5.54 -2.76
N THR A 176 -12.55 -6.20 -2.21
CA THR A 176 -13.09 -5.91 -0.87
C THR A 176 -13.01 -7.10 0.08
N THR A 177 -12.49 -8.23 -0.40
CA THR A 177 -12.22 -9.43 0.38
C THR A 177 -10.82 -9.96 0.06
N ARG A 178 -10.24 -10.72 1.01
CA ARG A 178 -8.95 -11.37 0.79
C ARG A 178 -8.96 -12.28 -0.44
N LYS A 179 -10.04 -13.04 -0.64
CA LYS A 179 -10.19 -13.91 -1.83
C LYS A 179 -10.07 -13.08 -3.12
N GLN A 180 -10.81 -11.98 -3.24
CA GLN A 180 -10.74 -11.12 -4.42
C GLN A 180 -9.34 -10.51 -4.62
N ALA A 181 -8.64 -10.15 -3.54
CA ALA A 181 -7.28 -9.62 -3.62
C ALA A 181 -6.27 -10.68 -4.10
N LEU A 182 -6.41 -11.94 -3.66
CA LEU A 182 -5.61 -13.06 -4.16
C LEU A 182 -5.96 -13.42 -5.60
N ASP A 183 -7.23 -13.35 -5.99
CA ASP A 183 -7.66 -13.55 -7.38
C ASP A 183 -7.07 -12.45 -8.30
N ASN A 184 -6.99 -11.18 -7.81
CA ASN A 184 -6.32 -10.09 -8.52
C ASN A 184 -4.81 -10.32 -8.67
N LEU A 185 -4.15 -10.78 -7.62
CA LEU A 185 -2.73 -11.14 -7.68
C LEU A 185 -2.51 -12.26 -8.72
N ARG A 186 -3.31 -13.31 -8.70
CA ARG A 186 -3.21 -14.41 -9.68
C ARG A 186 -3.42 -13.89 -11.10
N HIS A 187 -4.46 -13.10 -11.33
CA HIS A 187 -4.72 -12.50 -12.64
C HIS A 187 -3.53 -11.67 -13.16
N PHE A 188 -2.91 -10.87 -12.28
CA PHE A 188 -1.70 -10.15 -12.64
C PHE A 188 -0.56 -11.08 -13.05
N LEU A 189 -0.31 -12.13 -12.25
CA LEU A 189 0.77 -13.09 -12.52
C LEU A 189 0.57 -13.84 -13.83
N ASP A 190 -0.66 -14.23 -14.13
CA ASP A 190 -1.00 -15.03 -15.31
C ASP A 190 -1.02 -14.23 -16.62
N HIS A 191 -1.43 -12.94 -16.57
CA HIS A 191 -1.74 -12.17 -17.78
C HIS A 191 -0.85 -10.94 -18.01
N LYS A 192 -0.17 -10.44 -16.98
CA LYS A 192 0.54 -9.16 -17.05
C LYS A 192 2.00 -9.23 -16.65
N PHE A 193 2.35 -10.11 -15.72
CA PHE A 193 3.64 -10.12 -15.06
C PHE A 193 4.81 -10.26 -16.02
N SER A 194 4.69 -11.10 -17.05
CA SER A 194 5.75 -11.31 -18.05
C SER A 194 6.12 -10.03 -18.83
N LYS A 195 5.20 -9.07 -18.92
CA LYS A 195 5.40 -7.79 -19.62
C LYS A 195 5.53 -6.59 -18.69
N PHE A 196 5.42 -6.81 -17.38
CA PHE A 196 5.50 -5.75 -16.40
C PHE A 196 6.79 -4.93 -16.53
N GLY A 197 7.94 -5.59 -16.57
CA GLY A 197 9.24 -4.90 -16.65
C GLY A 197 9.38 -4.05 -17.90
N ASP A 198 9.01 -4.56 -19.06
CA ASP A 198 9.14 -3.81 -20.32
C ASP A 198 8.37 -2.48 -20.30
N TYR A 199 7.23 -2.46 -19.62
CA TYR A 199 6.27 -1.35 -19.67
C TYR A 199 5.97 -0.73 -18.31
N GLU A 200 6.82 -0.96 -17.30
CA GLU A 200 6.63 -0.43 -15.94
C GLU A 200 6.44 1.10 -15.94
N ASP A 201 7.24 1.82 -16.70
CA ASP A 201 7.23 3.29 -16.80
C ASP A 201 6.46 3.82 -18.02
N SER A 202 5.73 2.96 -18.75
CA SER A 202 5.00 3.39 -19.93
C SER A 202 3.70 4.09 -19.59
N VAL A 203 3.40 5.16 -20.31
CA VAL A 203 2.12 5.87 -20.29
C VAL A 203 1.47 5.75 -21.66
N ASP A 204 0.19 5.34 -21.70
CA ASP A 204 -0.56 5.17 -22.93
C ASP A 204 -2.06 5.30 -22.66
N GLU A 205 -2.75 6.20 -23.35
CA GLU A 205 -4.15 6.59 -23.12
C GLU A 205 -5.17 5.47 -23.36
N ARG A 206 -4.81 4.41 -24.11
CA ARG A 206 -5.72 3.29 -24.41
C ARG A 206 -6.11 2.48 -23.20
N SER A 207 -5.37 2.54 -22.08
CA SER A 207 -5.71 1.89 -20.81
C SER A 207 -4.94 2.52 -19.65
N HIS A 208 -5.56 2.65 -18.48
CA HIS A 208 -4.88 3.13 -17.27
C HIS A 208 -4.23 2.02 -16.46
N LEU A 209 -4.44 0.77 -16.76
CA LEU A 209 -3.86 -0.33 -15.96
C LEU A 209 -2.85 -1.17 -16.71
N TRP A 210 -2.82 -1.13 -18.01
CA TRP A 210 -1.90 -1.90 -18.84
C TRP A 210 -1.37 -3.16 -18.13
N PHE A 211 -0.05 -3.25 -17.95
CA PHE A 211 0.61 -4.38 -17.30
C PHE A 211 0.88 -4.18 -15.81
N HIS A 212 0.33 -3.12 -15.20
CA HIS A 212 0.45 -2.87 -13.76
C HIS A 212 -0.38 -3.84 -12.93
N SER A 213 0.10 -4.11 -11.70
CA SER A 213 -0.51 -5.12 -10.81
C SER A 213 -1.82 -4.68 -10.17
N ASN A 214 -2.02 -3.38 -9.97
CA ASN A 214 -3.15 -2.81 -9.24
C ASN A 214 -3.37 -3.42 -7.83
N LEU A 215 -2.25 -3.71 -7.11
CA LEU A 215 -2.29 -4.35 -5.79
C LEU A 215 -2.16 -3.37 -4.62
N SER A 216 -1.83 -2.10 -4.88
CA SER A 216 -1.52 -1.12 -3.82
C SER A 216 -2.68 -0.92 -2.86
N SER A 217 -3.91 -0.82 -3.33
CA SER A 217 -5.10 -0.71 -2.47
C SER A 217 -5.27 -1.92 -1.56
N SER A 218 -5.09 -3.14 -2.08
CA SER A 218 -5.19 -4.38 -1.32
C SER A 218 -4.08 -4.53 -0.28
N LEU A 219 -2.85 -4.09 -0.61
CA LEU A 219 -1.73 -4.03 0.32
C LEU A 219 -1.97 -3.00 1.43
N ASN A 220 -2.45 -1.80 1.08
CA ASN A 220 -2.62 -0.72 2.05
C ASN A 220 -3.71 -0.97 3.08
N ILE A 221 -4.74 -1.74 2.74
CA ILE A 221 -5.81 -2.13 3.68
C ILE A 221 -5.64 -3.54 4.27
N GLY A 222 -4.54 -4.22 3.98
CA GLY A 222 -4.20 -5.52 4.57
C GLY A 222 -5.01 -6.71 4.07
N LEU A 223 -5.61 -6.64 2.89
CA LEU A 223 -6.25 -7.81 2.28
C LEU A 223 -5.22 -8.86 1.84
N ILE A 224 -4.04 -8.41 1.43
CA ILE A 224 -2.85 -9.22 1.19
C ILE A 224 -1.63 -8.54 1.81
N THR A 225 -0.60 -9.32 2.08
CA THR A 225 0.67 -8.85 2.63
C THR A 225 1.78 -8.95 1.58
N PRO A 226 2.92 -8.24 1.75
CA PRO A 226 4.08 -8.44 0.90
C PRO A 226 4.57 -9.89 0.89
N LEU A 227 4.44 -10.60 2.01
CA LEU A 227 4.81 -12.02 2.10
C LEU A 227 3.91 -12.89 1.23
N ASP A 228 2.59 -12.60 1.16
CA ASP A 228 1.68 -13.29 0.23
C ASP A 228 2.16 -13.14 -1.21
N ILE A 229 2.56 -11.93 -1.61
CA ILE A 229 3.09 -11.67 -2.95
C ILE A 229 4.36 -12.48 -3.19
N LEU A 230 5.35 -12.39 -2.29
CA LEU A 230 6.62 -13.11 -2.43
C LEU A 230 6.41 -14.62 -2.53
N ASN A 231 5.50 -15.18 -1.73
CA ASN A 231 5.19 -16.61 -1.77
C ASN A 231 4.53 -17.04 -3.09
N ASN A 232 3.74 -16.18 -3.71
CA ASN A 232 3.10 -16.48 -5.00
C ASN A 232 4.02 -16.31 -6.21
N ILE A 233 5.06 -15.47 -6.12
CA ILE A 233 6.02 -15.29 -7.22
C ILE A 233 7.23 -16.23 -7.12
N ARG A 234 7.57 -16.73 -5.93
CA ARG A 234 8.68 -17.68 -5.74
C ARG A 234 8.45 -18.94 -6.58
N GLY A 235 9.47 -19.32 -7.31
CA GLY A 235 9.44 -20.52 -8.15
C GLY A 235 8.70 -20.35 -9.49
N LEU A 236 8.18 -19.17 -9.81
CA LEU A 236 7.68 -18.91 -11.15
C LEU A 236 8.83 -18.96 -12.15
N ASN A 237 8.68 -19.82 -13.14
CA ASN A 237 9.61 -19.98 -14.25
C ASN A 237 9.12 -19.19 -15.47
N ASN A 238 10.03 -18.90 -16.40
CA ASN A 238 9.72 -18.24 -17.67
C ASN A 238 9.25 -16.78 -17.58
N ILE A 239 9.48 -16.11 -16.46
CA ILE A 239 9.26 -14.68 -16.32
C ILE A 239 10.55 -13.94 -16.72
N PRO A 240 10.51 -12.96 -17.63
CA PRO A 240 11.68 -12.14 -17.96
C PRO A 240 12.27 -11.48 -16.71
N ILE A 241 13.59 -11.49 -16.61
CA ILE A 241 14.28 -11.05 -15.39
C ILE A 241 13.99 -9.58 -15.04
N ASN A 242 13.85 -8.71 -16.04
CA ASN A 242 13.47 -7.31 -15.84
C ASN A 242 12.06 -7.17 -15.25
N SER A 243 11.09 -8.00 -15.66
CA SER A 243 9.75 -8.02 -15.09
C SER A 243 9.77 -8.53 -13.66
N TYR A 244 10.47 -9.63 -13.41
CA TYR A 244 10.54 -10.22 -12.07
C TYR A 244 11.26 -9.27 -11.09
N GLU A 245 12.44 -8.79 -11.46
CA GLU A 245 13.22 -7.88 -10.62
C GLU A 245 12.52 -6.53 -10.45
N GLY A 246 11.99 -5.95 -11.52
CA GLY A 246 11.25 -4.69 -11.46
C GLY A 246 10.11 -4.76 -10.45
N PHE A 247 9.28 -5.80 -10.51
CA PHE A 247 8.16 -5.98 -9.57
C PHE A 247 8.62 -6.20 -8.12
N VAL A 248 9.62 -7.07 -7.91
CA VAL A 248 10.20 -7.31 -6.58
C VAL A 248 10.76 -6.02 -6.00
N ARG A 249 11.42 -5.20 -6.83
CA ARG A 249 11.98 -3.90 -6.42
C ARG A 249 10.91 -2.92 -5.93
N GLN A 250 9.72 -2.93 -6.53
CA GLN A 250 8.60 -2.12 -6.02
C GLN A 250 8.13 -2.60 -4.64
N ILE A 251 8.02 -3.92 -4.44
CA ILE A 251 7.46 -4.49 -3.20
C ILE A 251 8.43 -4.41 -2.02
N ILE A 252 9.67 -4.90 -2.17
CA ILE A 252 10.65 -4.98 -1.07
C ILE A 252 11.71 -3.87 -1.10
N GLY A 253 11.79 -3.13 -2.21
CA GLY A 253 12.65 -1.95 -2.34
C GLY A 253 11.87 -0.68 -1.98
N TRP A 254 11.20 -0.09 -2.93
CA TRP A 254 10.58 1.22 -2.77
C TRP A 254 9.54 1.29 -1.66
N ARG A 255 8.60 0.36 -1.60
CA ARG A 255 7.54 0.39 -0.59
C ARG A 255 8.10 0.32 0.84
N GLU A 256 9.02 -0.59 1.09
CA GLU A 256 9.67 -0.75 2.40
C GLU A 256 10.58 0.44 2.74
N PHE A 257 11.35 0.91 1.76
CA PHE A 257 12.25 2.05 1.93
C PHE A 257 11.51 3.34 2.27
N MET A 258 10.43 3.64 1.54
CA MET A 258 9.62 4.85 1.79
C MET A 258 8.95 4.82 3.17
N ARG A 259 8.47 3.66 3.63
CA ARG A 259 7.99 3.51 5.00
C ARG A 259 9.05 3.85 6.02
N CYS A 260 10.25 3.30 5.84
CA CYS A 260 11.36 3.57 6.76
C CYS A 260 11.74 5.05 6.76
N LEU A 261 11.85 5.69 5.60
CA LEU A 261 12.10 7.13 5.51
C LEU A 261 11.01 7.94 6.22
N TYR A 262 9.75 7.59 6.05
CA TYR A 262 8.65 8.26 6.75
C TYR A 262 8.81 8.19 8.27
N HIS A 263 9.22 7.04 8.81
CA HIS A 263 9.44 6.88 10.24
C HIS A 263 10.61 7.71 10.77
N PHE A 264 11.73 7.75 10.05
CA PHE A 264 12.96 8.41 10.53
C PHE A 264 13.04 9.88 10.14
N GLU A 265 12.60 10.23 8.93
CA GLU A 265 12.75 11.56 8.38
C GLU A 265 11.44 12.32 8.16
N GLY A 266 10.28 11.68 8.33
CA GLY A 266 8.98 12.28 8.02
C GLY A 266 8.74 13.64 8.71
N LYS A 267 9.18 13.81 9.97
CA LYS A 267 9.08 15.11 10.67
C LYS A 267 9.99 16.19 10.07
N ASN A 268 11.19 15.80 9.63
CA ASN A 268 12.12 16.72 8.99
C ASN A 268 11.61 17.12 7.61
N MET A 269 11.09 16.15 6.84
CA MET A 269 10.49 16.38 5.52
C MET A 269 9.28 17.31 5.61
N GLU A 270 8.40 17.13 6.60
CA GLU A 270 7.23 17.97 6.82
C GLU A 270 7.57 19.44 7.09
N LYS A 271 8.69 19.69 7.78
CA LYS A 271 9.12 21.02 8.20
C LYS A 271 10.12 21.70 7.26
N SER A 272 10.69 20.93 6.32
CA SER A 272 11.74 21.44 5.45
C SER A 272 11.18 21.92 4.11
N ASN A 273 11.83 22.95 3.59
CA ASN A 273 11.67 23.42 2.22
C ASN A 273 13.07 23.49 1.60
N PHE A 274 13.60 22.33 1.21
CA PHE A 274 14.98 22.18 0.74
C PHE A 274 15.35 23.14 -0.39
N PHE A 275 14.44 23.40 -1.32
CA PHE A 275 14.66 24.31 -2.43
C PHE A 275 14.24 25.76 -2.14
N ASN A 276 13.79 26.06 -0.91
CA ASN A 276 13.28 27.38 -0.51
C ASN A 276 12.21 27.93 -1.47
N HIS A 277 11.32 27.09 -1.97
CA HIS A 277 10.23 27.50 -2.85
C HIS A 277 9.21 28.35 -2.09
N GLN A 278 8.88 29.53 -2.65
CA GLN A 278 7.91 30.48 -2.08
C GLN A 278 6.64 30.64 -2.92
N ARG A 279 6.54 29.90 -4.03
CA ARG A 279 5.40 29.99 -4.94
C ARG A 279 4.15 29.39 -4.28
N LYS A 280 3.05 30.13 -4.31
CA LYS A 280 1.74 29.61 -3.88
C LYS A 280 1.17 28.69 -4.97
N ILE A 281 0.55 27.60 -4.58
CA ILE A 281 -0.19 26.72 -5.48
C ILE A 281 -1.42 27.46 -5.99
N LYS A 282 -1.59 27.51 -7.32
CA LYS A 282 -2.76 28.14 -7.96
C LYS A 282 -3.98 27.21 -7.86
N LYS A 283 -5.19 27.80 -7.93
CA LYS A 283 -6.44 27.04 -7.93
C LYS A 283 -6.51 25.99 -9.05
N SER A 284 -5.91 26.27 -10.21
CA SER A 284 -5.85 25.37 -11.36
C SER A 284 -5.24 23.98 -11.04
N TRP A 285 -4.38 23.88 -10.02
CA TRP A 285 -3.84 22.59 -9.53
C TRP A 285 -4.88 21.72 -8.82
N TYR A 286 -5.98 22.32 -8.38
CA TYR A 286 -7.07 21.60 -7.73
C TYR A 286 -8.24 21.33 -8.68
N THR A 287 -8.28 22.02 -9.82
CA THR A 287 -9.38 21.91 -10.79
C THR A 287 -8.98 21.18 -12.06
N GLY A 288 -7.70 20.79 -12.23
CA GLY A 288 -7.21 20.15 -13.45
C GLY A 288 -7.24 21.08 -14.66
N ASP A 289 -6.93 22.37 -14.45
CA ASP A 289 -6.93 23.42 -15.49
C ASP A 289 -5.62 24.21 -15.44
N THR A 290 -4.50 23.48 -15.50
CA THR A 290 -3.17 24.07 -15.47
C THR A 290 -2.64 24.42 -16.85
N GLY A 291 -3.21 23.83 -17.90
CA GLY A 291 -2.72 23.89 -19.27
C GLY A 291 -1.59 22.91 -19.57
N LEU A 292 -1.33 21.96 -18.67
CA LEU A 292 -0.38 20.88 -18.82
C LEU A 292 -1.14 19.55 -18.89
N ASP A 293 -1.43 19.06 -20.10
CA ASP A 293 -2.28 17.89 -20.32
C ASP A 293 -1.96 16.68 -19.42
N PRO A 294 -0.67 16.26 -19.24
CA PRO A 294 -0.37 15.12 -18.39
C PRO A 294 -0.74 15.35 -16.91
N LEU A 295 -0.66 16.59 -16.45
CA LEU A 295 -1.02 16.96 -15.09
C LEU A 295 -2.53 17.05 -14.95
N ASP A 296 -3.19 17.74 -15.86
CA ASP A 296 -4.64 17.94 -15.85
C ASP A 296 -5.40 16.61 -15.96
N CYS A 297 -4.88 15.65 -16.73
CA CYS A 297 -5.40 14.28 -16.79
C CYS A 297 -5.16 13.45 -15.51
N SER A 298 -4.28 13.90 -14.63
CA SER A 298 -3.92 13.19 -13.38
C SER A 298 -4.68 13.72 -12.14
N ILE A 299 -5.32 14.88 -12.27
CA ILE A 299 -6.13 15.54 -11.23
C ILE A 299 -7.58 15.11 -11.34
#